data_e8912a0577703abb04c7d45e91fc115c
#
_entry.id   e8912a0577703abb04c7d45e91fc115c
#
_cell.length_a   1.000
_cell.length_b   1.000
_cell.length_c   1.000
_cell.angle_alpha   90.00
_cell.angle_beta   90.00
_cell.angle_gamma   90.00
#
_symmetry.space_group_name_H-M   'P 1'
#
loop_
_entity.id
_entity.type
_entity.pdbx_description
1 polymer ?
#
loop_
_entity_poly.entity_id
_entity_poly.type
_entity_poly.pdbx_seq_one_letter_code
_entity_poly.pdbx_strand_id
1 'polypeptide(L)'
;MPTKLPIPIEFRLPESWLPARPEGFDAVGVAFAAVHPRPDAGFAANITIDGEEPPASVTLADLANEPVERLRDVAESVEMAHRREVGSVDAPALTQRLAFTSVVDGTRRDLVQSQVYLSLSDIEDPHRHAVIRLVLTATAAQHDAVLGDFQDFVRTVRPDTETEA
;
A
#
# COMPACT_ATOMS: atom_id res chain seq x y z
N MET A 1 -9.58 0.05 -17.61
CA MET A 1 -8.15 0.27 -17.75
C MET A 1 -7.49 0.33 -16.40
N PRO A 2 -6.42 -0.42 -16.17
CA PRO A 2 -5.71 -0.28 -14.93
C PRO A 2 -5.06 1.09 -14.82
N THR A 3 -4.99 1.59 -13.60
CA THR A 3 -4.34 2.87 -13.32
C THR A 3 -2.84 2.70 -13.48
N LYS A 4 -2.20 3.65 -14.14
CA LYS A 4 -0.76 3.64 -14.27
C LYS A 4 -0.12 4.43 -13.14
N LEU A 5 1.04 4.00 -12.70
CA LEU A 5 1.80 4.73 -11.71
C LEU A 5 2.42 5.97 -12.33
N PRO A 6 2.55 7.07 -11.57
CA PRO A 6 3.16 8.29 -12.10
C PRO A 6 4.64 8.15 -12.41
N ILE A 7 5.33 7.24 -11.75
CA ILE A 7 6.73 6.93 -12.00
C ILE A 7 6.84 5.41 -12.12
N PRO A 8 7.54 4.90 -13.17
CA PRO A 8 7.73 3.46 -13.27
C PRO A 8 8.54 2.91 -12.11
N ILE A 9 8.13 1.77 -11.60
CA ILE A 9 8.85 1.09 -10.52
C ILE A 9 9.05 -0.37 -10.90
N GLU A 10 10.05 -0.99 -10.29
CA GLU A 10 10.21 -2.43 -10.35
C GLU A 10 10.12 -2.99 -8.95
N PHE A 11 9.68 -4.23 -8.85
CA PHE A 11 9.52 -4.90 -7.56
C PHE A 11 9.43 -6.39 -7.78
N ARG A 12 9.55 -7.14 -6.69
CA ARG A 12 9.41 -8.59 -6.73
C ARG A 12 8.37 -9.02 -5.71
N LEU A 13 7.36 -9.75 -6.17
CA LEU A 13 6.35 -10.29 -5.26
C LEU A 13 6.97 -11.38 -4.38
N PRO A 14 6.48 -11.50 -3.14
CA PRO A 14 6.88 -12.64 -2.31
C PRO A 14 6.50 -13.94 -2.99
N GLU A 15 7.28 -14.97 -2.72
CA GLU A 15 7.02 -16.30 -3.24
C GLU A 15 5.61 -16.74 -2.82
N SER A 16 4.92 -17.39 -3.72
CA SER A 16 3.57 -17.92 -3.58
C SER A 16 2.43 -16.91 -3.64
N TRP A 17 2.67 -15.61 -3.55
CA TRP A 17 1.61 -14.62 -3.76
C TRP A 17 1.23 -14.56 -5.23
N LEU A 18 -0.06 -14.36 -5.50
CA LEU A 18 -0.59 -14.42 -6.85
C LEU A 18 -1.06 -13.03 -7.31
N PRO A 19 -0.67 -12.61 -8.53
CA PRO A 19 -1.22 -11.35 -9.05
C PRO A 19 -2.74 -11.42 -9.15
N ALA A 20 -3.41 -10.29 -8.90
CA ALA A 20 -4.85 -10.19 -8.96
C ALA A 20 -5.23 -8.96 -9.78
N ARG A 21 -6.47 -8.92 -10.23
CA ARG A 21 -6.96 -7.78 -11.00
C ARG A 21 -7.18 -6.60 -10.06
N PRO A 22 -6.57 -5.43 -10.36
CA PRO A 22 -6.78 -4.26 -9.51
C PRO A 22 -8.24 -3.85 -9.37
N GLU A 23 -9.06 -4.10 -10.40
CA GLU A 23 -10.47 -3.75 -10.39
C GLU A 23 -11.28 -4.50 -9.34
N GLY A 24 -10.75 -5.61 -8.83
CA GLY A 24 -11.42 -6.37 -7.79
C GLY A 24 -11.30 -5.75 -6.40
N PHE A 25 -10.60 -4.62 -6.28
CA PHE A 25 -10.40 -3.96 -5.00
C PHE A 25 -11.11 -2.61 -5.01
N ASP A 26 -11.82 -2.31 -3.93
CA ASP A 26 -12.60 -1.07 -3.80
C ASP A 26 -11.72 0.14 -3.53
N ALA A 27 -10.64 0.26 -4.28
CA ALA A 27 -9.73 1.38 -4.12
C ALA A 27 -9.48 2.03 -5.46
N VAL A 28 -9.88 3.27 -5.59
CA VAL A 28 -9.63 4.05 -6.80
C VAL A 28 -8.13 4.25 -6.94
N GLY A 29 -7.63 3.98 -8.13
CA GLY A 29 -6.22 4.24 -8.43
C GLY A 29 -5.27 3.09 -8.17
N VAL A 30 -5.77 1.92 -7.78
CA VAL A 30 -4.89 0.76 -7.61
C VAL A 30 -4.31 0.37 -8.96
N ALA A 31 -2.99 0.35 -9.06
CA ALA A 31 -2.28 0.01 -10.29
C ALA A 31 -1.88 -1.46 -10.34
N PHE A 32 -1.70 -2.09 -9.17
CA PHE A 32 -1.30 -3.48 -9.09
C PHE A 32 -1.85 -4.08 -7.80
N ALA A 33 -2.20 -5.36 -7.85
CA ALA A 33 -2.68 -6.08 -6.67
C ALA A 33 -2.19 -7.52 -6.69
N ALA A 34 -2.00 -8.10 -5.51
CA ALA A 34 -1.65 -9.50 -5.33
C ALA A 34 -2.37 -10.04 -4.11
N VAL A 35 -2.63 -11.34 -4.10
CA VAL A 35 -3.34 -11.99 -3.00
C VAL A 35 -2.54 -13.16 -2.47
N HIS A 36 -2.68 -13.40 -1.18
CA HIS A 36 -2.09 -14.57 -0.54
C HIS A 36 -2.90 -15.80 -0.92
N PRO A 37 -2.24 -16.94 -1.20
CA PRO A 37 -2.96 -18.14 -1.65
C PRO A 37 -3.80 -18.82 -0.58
N ARG A 38 -3.61 -18.46 0.69
CA ARG A 38 -4.34 -19.06 1.81
C ARG A 38 -5.19 -18.02 2.53
N PRO A 39 -6.48 -17.89 2.17
CA PRO A 39 -7.36 -16.97 2.89
C PRO A 39 -7.51 -17.39 4.35
N ASP A 40 -7.71 -16.40 5.22
CA ASP A 40 -8.03 -16.64 6.60
C ASP A 40 -9.50 -16.28 6.82
N ALA A 41 -10.29 -17.22 7.31
CA ALA A 41 -11.73 -17.03 7.55
C ALA A 41 -12.45 -16.48 6.31
N GLY A 42 -12.00 -16.89 5.12
CA GLY A 42 -12.61 -16.46 3.88
C GLY A 42 -12.12 -15.12 3.34
N PHE A 43 -11.19 -14.46 4.03
CA PHE A 43 -10.60 -13.20 3.57
C PHE A 43 -9.16 -13.44 3.12
N ALA A 44 -8.86 -13.11 1.86
CA ALA A 44 -7.51 -13.27 1.34
C ALA A 44 -6.69 -12.02 1.64
N ALA A 45 -5.58 -12.20 2.38
CA ALA A 45 -4.64 -11.10 2.57
C ALA A 45 -4.18 -10.59 1.21
N ASN A 46 -4.02 -9.28 1.08
CA ASN A 46 -3.68 -8.71 -0.21
C ASN A 46 -2.71 -7.55 -0.08
N ILE A 47 -1.96 -7.34 -1.17
CA ILE A 47 -1.03 -6.23 -1.30
C ILE A 47 -1.51 -5.41 -2.49
N THR A 48 -1.63 -4.10 -2.31
CA THR A 48 -2.00 -3.20 -3.41
C THR A 48 -0.94 -2.12 -3.56
N ILE A 49 -0.78 -1.63 -4.78
CA ILE A 49 0.15 -0.55 -5.11
C ILE A 49 -0.63 0.53 -5.83
N ASP A 50 -0.51 1.76 -5.35
CA ASP A 50 -0.99 2.92 -6.09
C ASP A 50 0.01 4.04 -5.93
N GLY A 51 -0.19 5.13 -6.68
CA GLY A 51 0.73 6.24 -6.62
C GLY A 51 0.07 7.51 -7.11
N GLU A 52 0.66 8.64 -6.74
CA GLU A 52 0.19 9.94 -7.17
C GLU A 52 1.33 10.96 -7.16
N GLU A 53 1.10 12.09 -7.81
CA GLU A 53 2.02 13.23 -7.81
C GLU A 53 1.37 14.34 -7.01
N PRO A 54 1.56 14.35 -5.67
CA PRO A 54 0.91 15.36 -4.85
C PRO A 54 1.56 16.73 -5.04
N PRO A 55 0.81 17.81 -4.77
CA PRO A 55 1.40 19.14 -4.76
C PRO A 55 2.54 19.23 -3.75
N ALA A 56 3.49 20.14 -4.01
CA ALA A 56 4.66 20.28 -3.15
C ALA A 56 4.32 20.61 -1.70
N SER A 57 3.16 21.22 -1.46
CA SER A 57 2.72 21.58 -0.11
C SER A 57 2.17 20.40 0.69
N VAL A 58 1.94 19.26 0.04
CA VAL A 58 1.36 18.09 0.70
C VAL A 58 2.49 17.19 1.22
N THR A 59 2.42 16.83 2.49
CA THR A 59 3.43 15.98 3.12
C THR A 59 2.99 14.51 3.08
N LEU A 60 3.93 13.61 3.36
CA LEU A 60 3.59 12.20 3.49
C LEU A 60 2.58 11.98 4.61
N ALA A 61 2.71 12.73 5.71
CA ALA A 61 1.75 12.64 6.81
C ALA A 61 0.35 13.06 6.36
N ASP A 62 0.25 14.10 5.53
CA ASP A 62 -1.05 14.52 4.97
C ASP A 62 -1.67 13.40 4.16
N LEU A 63 -0.88 12.73 3.31
CA LEU A 63 -1.37 11.63 2.50
C LEU A 63 -1.79 10.45 3.38
N ALA A 64 -1.02 10.18 4.42
CA ALA A 64 -1.29 9.07 5.33
C ALA A 64 -2.55 9.29 6.17
N ASN A 65 -2.96 10.54 6.37
CA ASN A 65 -4.19 10.85 7.10
C ASN A 65 -5.44 10.53 6.31
N GLU A 66 -5.39 10.58 4.98
CA GLU A 66 -6.56 10.37 4.13
C GLU A 66 -7.26 9.02 4.35
N PRO A 67 -6.54 7.89 4.30
CA PRO A 67 -7.20 6.61 4.52
C PRO A 67 -7.75 6.47 5.93
N VAL A 68 -7.12 7.08 6.92
CA VAL A 68 -7.63 7.06 8.30
C VAL A 68 -9.00 7.73 8.35
N GLU A 69 -9.11 8.90 7.73
CA GLU A 69 -10.37 9.64 7.72
C GLU A 69 -11.45 8.91 6.93
N ARG A 70 -11.09 8.32 5.79
CA ARG A 70 -12.05 7.54 5.01
C ARG A 70 -12.57 6.33 5.77
N LEU A 71 -11.68 5.64 6.48
CA LEU A 71 -12.09 4.48 7.27
C LEU A 71 -12.99 4.87 8.44
N ARG A 72 -12.75 6.03 9.05
CA ARG A 72 -13.61 6.51 10.13
C ARG A 72 -15.04 6.75 9.68
N ASP A 73 -15.24 7.05 8.39
CA ASP A 73 -16.57 7.26 7.84
C ASP A 73 -17.30 5.97 7.52
N VAL A 74 -16.59 4.88 7.24
CA VAL A 74 -17.22 3.65 6.76
C VAL A 74 -17.01 2.44 7.66
N ALA A 75 -15.98 2.42 8.48
CA ALA A 75 -15.71 1.31 9.39
C ALA A 75 -16.33 1.57 10.76
N GLU A 76 -16.60 0.49 11.49
CA GLU A 76 -17.18 0.60 12.82
C GLU A 76 -16.20 1.18 13.83
N SER A 77 -14.92 0.87 13.67
CA SER A 77 -13.88 1.41 14.52
C SER A 77 -12.61 1.50 13.73
N VAL A 78 -11.81 2.52 14.02
CA VAL A 78 -10.49 2.68 13.37
C VAL A 78 -9.52 3.12 14.44
N GLU A 79 -8.38 2.44 14.50
CA GLU A 79 -7.31 2.78 15.41
C GLU A 79 -6.01 2.82 14.65
N MET A 80 -5.28 3.93 14.79
CA MET A 80 -3.93 4.01 14.24
C MET A 80 -2.97 3.46 15.28
N ALA A 81 -2.53 2.22 15.08
CA ALA A 81 -1.68 1.54 16.06
C ALA A 81 -0.24 2.02 16.03
N HIS A 82 0.22 2.55 14.87
CA HIS A 82 1.62 2.88 14.72
C HIS A 82 1.81 3.78 13.50
N ARG A 83 2.65 4.78 13.64
CA ARG A 83 3.08 5.63 12.52
C ARG A 83 4.51 6.05 12.75
N ARG A 84 5.34 5.97 11.71
CA ARG A 84 6.75 6.30 11.81
C ARG A 84 7.25 6.88 10.49
N GLU A 85 7.99 7.97 10.56
CA GLU A 85 8.69 8.47 9.40
C GLU A 85 10.05 7.78 9.33
N VAL A 86 10.39 7.29 8.13
CA VAL A 86 11.61 6.52 7.89
C VAL A 86 12.24 7.04 6.61
N GLY A 87 13.30 6.39 6.16
CA GLY A 87 13.99 6.80 4.95
C GLY A 87 15.01 7.89 5.23
N SER A 88 15.36 8.65 4.19
CA SER A 88 16.38 9.68 4.28
C SER A 88 15.81 11.00 3.77
N VAL A 89 16.62 12.08 3.88
CA VAL A 89 16.23 13.38 3.35
C VAL A 89 15.98 13.29 1.84
N ASP A 90 16.78 12.49 1.13
CA ASP A 90 16.67 12.36 -0.32
C ASP A 90 15.55 11.40 -0.74
N ALA A 91 15.19 10.48 0.13
CA ALA A 91 14.15 9.50 -0.15
C ALA A 91 13.28 9.28 1.08
N PRO A 92 12.46 10.27 1.44
CA PRO A 92 11.63 10.16 2.63
C PRO A 92 10.58 9.07 2.46
N ALA A 93 10.21 8.46 3.57
CA ALA A 93 9.18 7.43 3.59
C ALA A 93 8.43 7.50 4.91
N LEU A 94 7.23 6.91 4.91
CA LEU A 94 6.40 6.86 6.11
C LEU A 94 5.72 5.51 6.16
N THR A 95 5.67 4.91 7.34
CA THR A 95 4.92 3.68 7.55
C THR A 95 3.85 3.92 8.59
N GLN A 96 2.72 3.24 8.44
CA GLN A 96 1.68 3.27 9.46
C GLN A 96 0.90 1.98 9.47
N ARG A 97 0.29 1.68 10.59
CA ARG A 97 -0.55 0.51 10.76
C ARG A 97 -1.90 0.93 11.30
N LEU A 98 -2.95 0.49 10.63
CA LEU A 98 -4.33 0.78 11.01
C LEU A 98 -5.03 -0.53 11.35
N ALA A 99 -5.77 -0.53 12.45
CA ALA A 99 -6.65 -1.64 12.81
C ALA A 99 -8.08 -1.12 12.75
N PHE A 100 -8.96 -1.89 12.12
CA PHE A 100 -10.34 -1.46 11.97
C PHE A 100 -11.27 -2.66 11.82
N THR A 101 -12.55 -2.42 12.09
CA THR A 101 -13.58 -3.42 11.92
C THR A 101 -14.50 -2.98 10.78
N SER A 102 -14.69 -3.86 9.82
CA SER A 102 -15.49 -3.54 8.63
C SER A 102 -16.30 -4.75 8.20
N VAL A 103 -17.37 -4.51 7.44
CA VAL A 103 -18.17 -5.57 6.85
C VAL A 103 -17.66 -5.80 5.43
N VAL A 104 -17.20 -7.03 5.18
CA VAL A 104 -16.68 -7.44 3.86
C VAL A 104 -17.49 -8.64 3.42
N ASP A 105 -18.11 -8.54 2.26
CA ASP A 105 -18.98 -9.62 1.71
C ASP A 105 -20.02 -10.08 2.74
N GLY A 106 -20.63 -9.14 3.44
CA GLY A 106 -21.65 -9.43 4.42
C GLY A 106 -21.16 -9.97 5.76
N THR A 107 -19.84 -10.11 5.93
CA THR A 107 -19.24 -10.63 7.15
C THR A 107 -18.43 -9.53 7.85
N ARG A 108 -18.69 -9.38 9.14
CA ARG A 108 -17.93 -8.42 9.96
C ARG A 108 -16.55 -8.99 10.26
N ARG A 109 -15.51 -8.20 9.98
CA ARG A 109 -14.14 -8.67 10.14
C ARG A 109 -13.27 -7.61 10.81
N ASP A 110 -12.36 -8.09 11.65
CA ASP A 110 -11.30 -7.25 12.20
C ASP A 110 -10.11 -7.35 11.26
N LEU A 111 -9.74 -6.21 10.68
CA LEU A 111 -8.70 -6.13 9.68
C LEU A 111 -7.56 -5.22 10.14
N VAL A 112 -6.38 -5.50 9.63
CA VAL A 112 -5.20 -4.67 9.87
C VAL A 112 -4.58 -4.32 8.54
N GLN A 113 -4.27 -3.04 8.35
CA GLN A 113 -3.51 -2.58 7.19
C GLN A 113 -2.16 -2.06 7.63
N SER A 114 -1.11 -2.56 6.97
CA SER A 114 0.22 -1.95 7.07
C SER A 114 0.43 -1.17 5.78
N GLN A 115 0.72 0.12 5.90
CA GLN A 115 0.84 1.02 4.77
C GLN A 115 2.24 1.62 4.74
N VAL A 116 2.82 1.69 3.55
CA VAL A 116 4.13 2.28 3.33
C VAL A 116 3.99 3.33 2.24
N TYR A 117 4.47 4.53 2.51
CA TYR A 117 4.49 5.65 1.57
C TYR A 117 5.94 5.93 1.23
N LEU A 118 6.27 5.82 -0.06
CA LEU A 118 7.62 6.07 -0.56
C LEU A 118 7.61 7.29 -1.47
N SER A 119 8.45 8.27 -1.16
CA SER A 119 8.63 9.42 -2.04
C SER A 119 9.77 9.11 -2.99
N LEU A 120 9.48 9.09 -4.28
CA LEU A 120 10.46 8.74 -5.29
C LEU A 120 10.60 9.87 -6.30
N SER A 121 11.83 10.07 -6.78
CA SER A 121 12.08 11.02 -7.86
C SER A 121 12.19 10.28 -9.18
N ASP A 122 11.72 10.92 -10.25
CA ASP A 122 11.88 10.37 -11.59
C ASP A 122 13.37 10.38 -11.95
N ILE A 123 13.85 9.27 -12.49
CA ILE A 123 15.26 9.15 -12.88
C ILE A 123 15.60 10.11 -14.00
N GLU A 124 14.69 10.32 -14.95
CA GLU A 124 14.91 11.21 -16.09
C GLU A 124 14.68 12.68 -15.73
N ASP A 125 13.81 12.95 -14.77
CA ASP A 125 13.50 14.31 -14.33
C ASP A 125 13.50 14.37 -12.81
N PRO A 126 14.64 14.71 -12.18
CA PRO A 126 14.73 14.73 -10.71
C PRO A 126 13.80 15.73 -10.03
N HIS A 127 13.22 16.66 -10.77
CA HIS A 127 12.25 17.60 -10.21
C HIS A 127 10.85 17.00 -10.12
N ARG A 128 10.63 15.87 -10.78
CA ARG A 128 9.35 15.18 -10.73
C ARG A 128 9.37 14.17 -9.60
N HIS A 129 8.48 14.36 -8.65
CA HIS A 129 8.36 13.46 -7.50
C HIS A 129 7.01 12.79 -7.50
N ALA A 130 6.99 11.56 -7.05
CA ALA A 130 5.76 10.81 -6.88
C ALA A 130 5.80 10.10 -5.55
N VAL A 131 4.62 9.84 -4.99
CA VAL A 131 4.48 9.02 -3.79
C VAL A 131 3.85 7.71 -4.22
N ILE A 132 4.54 6.62 -3.92
CA ILE A 132 4.05 5.26 -4.16
C ILE A 132 3.56 4.71 -2.84
N ARG A 133 2.33 4.25 -2.82
CA ARG A 133 1.73 3.66 -1.62
C ARG A 133 1.63 2.15 -1.77
N LEU A 134 2.16 1.43 -0.80
CA LEU A 134 2.13 -0.03 -0.73
C LEU A 134 1.29 -0.40 0.48
N VAL A 135 0.27 -1.22 0.30
CA VAL A 135 -0.66 -1.55 1.37
C VAL A 135 -0.85 -3.06 1.49
N LEU A 136 -0.62 -3.57 2.68
CA LEU A 136 -0.98 -4.94 3.04
C LEU A 136 -2.26 -4.89 3.86
N THR A 137 -3.29 -5.62 3.43
CA THR A 137 -4.52 -5.78 4.19
C THR A 137 -4.69 -7.24 4.53
N ALA A 138 -4.92 -7.54 5.79
CA ALA A 138 -5.11 -8.92 6.26
C ALA A 138 -6.06 -8.93 7.45
N THR A 139 -6.61 -10.12 7.77
CA THR A 139 -7.33 -10.24 9.03
C THR A 139 -6.36 -10.00 10.18
N ALA A 140 -6.89 -9.55 11.31
CA ALA A 140 -6.07 -9.32 12.50
C ALA A 140 -5.32 -10.59 12.91
N ALA A 141 -5.95 -11.76 12.71
CA ALA A 141 -5.34 -13.03 13.06
C ALA A 141 -4.18 -13.41 12.14
N GLN A 142 -4.25 -13.06 10.86
CA GLN A 142 -3.25 -13.46 9.88
C GLN A 142 -2.16 -12.42 9.67
N HIS A 143 -2.41 -11.17 10.03
CA HIS A 143 -1.52 -10.06 9.69
C HIS A 143 -0.05 -10.33 10.06
N ASP A 144 0.21 -10.79 11.28
CA ASP A 144 1.58 -11.01 11.71
C ASP A 144 2.26 -12.12 10.93
N ALA A 145 1.50 -13.11 10.46
CA ALA A 145 2.05 -14.21 9.69
C ALA A 145 2.49 -13.78 8.29
N VAL A 146 1.83 -12.77 7.71
CA VAL A 146 2.15 -12.32 6.35
C VAL A 146 2.96 -11.02 6.33
N LEU A 147 3.16 -10.38 7.47
CA LEU A 147 3.87 -9.12 7.53
C LEU A 147 5.30 -9.23 7.02
N GLY A 148 6.00 -10.32 7.33
CA GLY A 148 7.37 -10.52 6.85
C GLY A 148 7.46 -10.55 5.33
N ASP A 149 6.50 -11.21 4.68
CA ASP A 149 6.42 -11.24 3.22
C ASP A 149 6.26 -9.83 2.66
N PHE A 150 5.39 -9.04 3.29
CA PHE A 150 5.17 -7.66 2.85
C PHE A 150 6.43 -6.81 3.03
N GLN A 151 7.11 -6.96 4.15
CA GLN A 151 8.35 -6.22 4.40
C GLN A 151 9.43 -6.57 3.38
N ASP A 152 9.56 -7.84 3.04
CA ASP A 152 10.49 -8.28 2.00
C ASP A 152 10.13 -7.69 0.65
N PHE A 153 8.83 -7.67 0.33
CA PHE A 153 8.35 -7.06 -0.90
C PHE A 153 8.70 -5.56 -0.95
N VAL A 154 8.44 -4.84 0.13
CA VAL A 154 8.74 -3.40 0.19
C VAL A 154 10.21 -3.11 -0.11
N ARG A 155 11.11 -3.97 0.39
CA ARG A 155 12.55 -3.79 0.18
C ARG A 155 12.95 -3.93 -1.29
N THR A 156 12.13 -4.57 -2.12
CA THR A 156 12.45 -4.74 -3.54
C THR A 156 11.94 -3.61 -4.40
N VAL A 157 11.09 -2.73 -3.86
CA VAL A 157 10.48 -1.66 -4.63
C VAL A 157 11.49 -0.53 -4.85
N ARG A 158 11.66 -0.14 -6.12
CA ARG A 158 12.58 0.94 -6.50
C ARG A 158 12.19 1.48 -7.86
N PRO A 159 12.63 2.70 -8.21
CA PRO A 159 12.38 3.22 -9.55
C PRO A 159 12.93 2.27 -10.61
N ASP A 160 12.19 2.11 -11.69
CA ASP A 160 12.60 1.24 -12.78
C ASP A 160 13.67 1.96 -13.61
N THR A 161 14.88 1.39 -13.64
CA THR A 161 16.01 1.97 -14.35
C THR A 161 16.20 1.39 -15.75
N GLU A 162 15.34 0.47 -16.16
CA GLU A 162 15.47 -0.22 -17.43
C GLU A 162 14.49 0.29 -18.48
N THR A 163 13.95 1.49 -18.26
CA THR A 163 12.90 2.03 -19.11
C THR A 163 13.35 2.43 -20.50
N GLU A 164 14.62 2.70 -20.63
CA GLU A 164 15.12 3.21 -21.92
C GLU A 164 15.47 2.11 -22.90
N ALA A 165 15.11 0.97 -22.63
CA ALA A 165 15.43 -0.17 -23.49
C ALA A 165 15.30 0.11 -24.97
#